data_fcdfd17df567895f0e879ef235f2be1f
#
_entry.id   fcdfd17df567895f0e879ef235f2be1f
#
_cell.length_a   1.000
_cell.length_b   1.000
_cell.length_c   1.000
_cell.angle_alpha   90.00
_cell.angle_beta   90.00
_cell.angle_gamma   90.00
#
_symmetry.space_group_name_H-M   'P 1'
#
loop_
_entity.id
_entity.type
_entity.pdbx_description
1 polymer ?
#
loop_
_entity_poly.entity_id
_entity_poly.type
_entity_poly.pdbx_seq_one_letter_code
_entity_poly.pdbx_strand_id
1 'polypeptide(L)'
;MKLSFNETKLYTITYQKYATFNPDEGQNKLSKMKTEKHLMVIDPAVVKPAIESFNRIANVAPYPVTYHLPALYGTKSLGMYNSNVRGIIVLGSAASVNNDNKWQQNISDIMIDASAQGISVLGLCYGHQLIGHIYGGEVGPLWSGEKKQGERVVHVKKSGLWGAPSSGPLLYSHQDGITKVPPDFEVIAESDLVSVDAIASKTEPVWGFQTHLEATQAFVDNHNLPVKDATASFRFGHTILDKFIMSLE
;
A
#
# COMPACT_ATOMS: atom_id res chain seq x y z
N MET A 1 -8.53 -27.41 3.59
CA MET A 1 -7.35 -27.65 4.44
C MET A 1 -7.43 -26.69 5.60
N LYS A 2 -7.67 -27.15 6.84
CA LYS A 2 -7.72 -26.30 8.03
C LYS A 2 -6.30 -26.05 8.50
N LEU A 3 -5.85 -24.80 8.45
CA LEU A 3 -4.60 -24.38 9.08
C LEU A 3 -4.85 -24.21 10.58
N SER A 4 -4.21 -25.03 11.40
CA SER A 4 -4.15 -24.83 12.84
C SER A 4 -3.01 -23.89 13.16
N PHE A 5 -3.29 -22.79 13.85
CA PHE A 5 -2.30 -21.78 14.25
C PHE A 5 -1.71 -22.16 15.61
N ASN A 6 -0.40 -22.27 15.67
CA ASN A 6 0.35 -22.40 16.93
C ASN A 6 1.05 -21.06 17.21
N GLU A 7 0.86 -20.51 18.38
CA GLU A 7 1.09 -19.10 18.77
C GLU A 7 2.54 -18.56 18.75
N THR A 8 3.49 -19.26 18.14
CA THR A 8 4.91 -18.86 18.23
C THR A 8 5.65 -18.78 16.89
N LYS A 9 4.97 -18.81 15.76
CA LYS A 9 5.64 -18.71 14.45
C LYS A 9 5.48 -17.33 13.82
N LEU A 10 6.61 -16.71 13.53
CA LEU A 10 6.73 -15.52 12.70
C LEU A 10 6.21 -15.86 11.29
N TYR A 11 5.02 -15.39 10.92
CA TYR A 11 4.49 -15.60 9.57
C TYR A 11 5.00 -14.50 8.65
N THR A 12 6.08 -14.79 7.97
CA THR A 12 6.49 -14.08 6.75
C THR A 12 6.06 -14.95 5.59
N ILE A 13 5.05 -14.55 4.84
CA ILE A 13 4.67 -15.23 3.61
C ILE A 13 5.59 -14.72 2.51
N THR A 14 6.52 -15.57 2.09
CA THR A 14 7.39 -15.29 0.95
C THR A 14 6.81 -15.95 -0.27
N TYR A 15 6.47 -15.18 -1.27
CA TYR A 15 6.09 -15.70 -2.58
C TYR A 15 7.32 -15.72 -3.49
N GLN A 16 7.73 -16.92 -3.92
CA GLN A 16 8.63 -17.10 -5.06
C GLN A 16 7.90 -17.81 -6.17
N LYS A 17 8.13 -17.38 -7.40
CA LYS A 17 7.46 -17.83 -8.64
C LYS A 17 7.54 -19.35 -8.91
N TYR A 18 8.31 -20.11 -8.12
CA TYR A 18 8.48 -21.56 -8.17
C TYR A 18 8.69 -22.11 -6.76
N ALA A 19 7.64 -22.40 -6.02
CA ALA A 19 7.81 -23.08 -4.74
C ALA A 19 6.82 -24.21 -4.54
N THR A 20 7.33 -25.43 -4.60
CA THR A 20 6.84 -26.56 -3.80
C THR A 20 7.28 -26.31 -2.34
N PHE A 21 6.31 -26.30 -1.42
CA PHE A 21 6.57 -26.04 -0.01
C PHE A 21 7.31 -27.23 0.61
N ASN A 22 8.59 -27.01 1.02
CA ASN A 22 9.36 -27.94 1.83
C ASN A 22 9.69 -27.24 3.17
N PRO A 23 9.23 -27.75 4.34
CA PRO A 23 9.45 -27.10 5.65
C PRO A 23 10.92 -26.91 6.03
N ASP A 24 11.81 -27.78 5.61
CA ASP A 24 13.25 -27.72 5.94
C ASP A 24 14.01 -26.67 5.12
N GLU A 25 13.48 -26.25 3.97
CA GLU A 25 14.02 -25.15 3.18
C GLU A 25 13.64 -23.77 3.74
N GLY A 26 12.61 -23.70 4.60
CA GLY A 26 12.08 -22.44 5.11
C GLY A 26 13.09 -21.64 5.94
N GLN A 27 13.90 -22.29 6.75
CA GLN A 27 14.90 -21.60 7.58
C GLN A 27 16.09 -21.08 6.76
N ASN A 28 16.55 -21.83 5.76
CA ASN A 28 17.58 -21.37 4.83
C ASN A 28 17.10 -20.24 3.92
N LYS A 29 15.83 -20.26 3.48
CA LYS A 29 15.21 -19.16 2.71
C LYS A 29 15.07 -17.89 3.52
N LEU A 30 14.69 -17.98 4.81
CA LEU A 30 14.61 -16.81 5.71
C LEU A 30 15.98 -16.15 5.95
N SER A 31 17.05 -16.94 6.06
CA SER A 31 18.41 -16.40 6.20
C SER A 31 18.89 -15.71 4.91
N LYS A 32 18.56 -16.28 3.76
CA LYS A 32 18.88 -15.73 2.43
C LYS A 32 18.11 -14.44 2.15
N MET A 33 16.84 -14.36 2.55
CA MET A 33 16.03 -13.14 2.40
C MET A 33 16.49 -11.96 3.24
N LYS A 34 17.16 -12.21 4.38
CA LYS A 34 17.77 -11.13 5.17
C LYS A 34 18.90 -10.41 4.43
N THR A 35 19.43 -11.00 3.36
CA THR A 35 20.52 -10.46 2.55
C THR A 35 20.09 -10.01 1.16
N GLU A 36 18.92 -10.42 0.67
CA GLU A 36 18.41 -10.01 -0.64
C GLU A 36 17.55 -8.74 -0.53
N LYS A 37 17.78 -7.80 -1.44
CA LYS A 37 16.95 -6.60 -1.54
C LYS A 37 15.50 -6.97 -1.93
N HIS A 38 14.51 -6.55 -1.16
CA HIS A 38 13.11 -6.93 -1.31
C HIS A 38 12.15 -5.74 -1.24
N LEU A 39 10.95 -5.90 -1.79
CA LEU A 39 9.83 -4.99 -1.59
C LEU A 39 9.08 -5.38 -0.30
N MET A 40 8.86 -4.42 0.58
CA MET A 40 8.08 -4.60 1.79
C MET A 40 6.65 -4.13 1.59
N VAL A 41 5.68 -5.05 1.65
CA VAL A 41 4.24 -4.73 1.60
C VAL A 41 3.67 -4.80 3.01
N ILE A 42 3.21 -3.67 3.52
CA ILE A 42 2.58 -3.54 4.83
C ILE A 42 1.08 -3.40 4.63
N ASP A 43 0.33 -4.34 5.14
CA ASP A 43 -1.13 -4.34 5.11
C ASP A 43 -1.66 -4.07 6.54
N PRO A 44 -2.13 -2.85 6.81
CA PRO A 44 -2.66 -2.46 8.12
C PRO A 44 -4.11 -2.92 8.33
N ALA A 45 -4.52 -4.02 7.68
CA ALA A 45 -5.86 -4.58 7.81
C ALA A 45 -6.17 -4.91 9.27
N VAL A 46 -7.31 -4.43 9.77
CA VAL A 46 -7.81 -4.70 11.13
C VAL A 46 -8.81 -5.85 11.18
N VAL A 47 -9.32 -6.30 10.03
CA VAL A 47 -10.30 -7.40 9.92
C VAL A 47 -9.86 -8.43 8.89
N LYS A 48 -9.77 -8.05 7.61
CA LYS A 48 -9.52 -8.96 6.49
C LYS A 48 -8.31 -8.50 5.68
N PRO A 49 -7.24 -9.31 5.61
CA PRO A 49 -6.06 -8.99 4.82
C PRO A 49 -6.37 -8.92 3.31
N ALA A 50 -5.65 -8.03 2.59
CA ALA A 50 -5.75 -7.87 1.15
C ALA A 50 -4.84 -8.87 0.39
N ILE A 51 -5.04 -10.18 0.64
CA ILE A 51 -4.16 -11.26 0.15
C ILE A 51 -4.06 -11.27 -1.37
N GLU A 52 -5.18 -11.09 -2.09
CA GLU A 52 -5.17 -11.10 -3.55
C GLU A 52 -4.44 -9.89 -4.15
N SER A 53 -4.55 -8.74 -3.51
CA SER A 53 -3.76 -7.55 -3.87
C SER A 53 -2.26 -7.79 -3.63
N PHE A 54 -1.90 -8.40 -2.50
CA PHE A 54 -0.52 -8.82 -2.25
C PHE A 54 -0.03 -9.83 -3.30
N ASN A 55 -0.80 -10.88 -3.59
CA ASN A 55 -0.45 -11.88 -4.59
C ASN A 55 -0.20 -11.24 -5.96
N ARG A 56 -1.03 -10.27 -6.34
CA ARG A 56 -0.86 -9.51 -7.58
C ARG A 56 0.47 -8.74 -7.59
N ILE A 57 0.80 -8.03 -6.51
CA ILE A 57 2.08 -7.30 -6.36
C ILE A 57 3.26 -8.27 -6.46
N ALA A 58 3.21 -9.38 -5.73
CA ALA A 58 4.26 -10.38 -5.71
C ALA A 58 4.48 -11.07 -7.07
N ASN A 59 3.40 -11.25 -7.87
CA ASN A 59 3.51 -11.83 -9.20
C ASN A 59 4.18 -10.92 -10.23
N VAL A 60 4.10 -9.60 -10.04
CA VAL A 60 4.66 -8.61 -10.98
C VAL A 60 6.08 -8.23 -10.58
N ALA A 61 6.38 -8.17 -9.29
CA ALA A 61 7.69 -7.77 -8.81
C ALA A 61 8.79 -8.74 -9.31
N PRO A 62 9.89 -8.24 -9.92
CA PRO A 62 10.99 -9.06 -10.40
C PRO A 62 11.96 -9.49 -9.28
N TYR A 63 11.67 -9.12 -8.05
CA TYR A 63 12.48 -9.35 -6.85
C TYR A 63 11.59 -9.89 -5.70
N PRO A 64 12.18 -10.37 -4.59
CA PRO A 64 11.42 -10.87 -3.45
C PRO A 64 10.48 -9.82 -2.86
N VAL A 65 9.30 -10.28 -2.38
CA VAL A 65 8.30 -9.44 -1.72
C VAL A 65 7.97 -10.05 -0.36
N THR A 66 7.89 -9.20 0.67
CA THR A 66 7.47 -9.62 2.02
C THR A 66 6.10 -9.02 2.35
N TYR A 67 5.30 -9.73 3.15
CA TYR A 67 3.96 -9.32 3.55
C TYR A 67 3.84 -9.22 5.07
N HIS A 68 3.39 -8.07 5.55
CA HIS A 68 3.35 -7.74 6.97
C HIS A 68 1.95 -7.28 7.37
N LEU A 69 1.42 -7.84 8.46
CA LEU A 69 0.06 -7.62 8.97
C LEU A 69 0.11 -7.10 10.43
N PRO A 70 0.63 -5.87 10.65
CA PRO A 70 0.94 -5.39 12.00
C PRO A 70 -0.27 -5.20 12.90
N ALA A 71 -1.43 -4.84 12.34
CA ALA A 71 -2.65 -4.66 13.12
C ALA A 71 -3.26 -5.98 13.61
N LEU A 72 -3.11 -7.07 12.84
CA LEU A 72 -3.66 -8.39 13.17
C LEU A 72 -2.71 -9.27 13.97
N TYR A 73 -1.41 -9.22 13.67
CA TYR A 73 -0.42 -10.16 14.21
C TYR A 73 0.74 -9.48 14.94
N GLY A 74 0.63 -8.16 15.18
CA GLY A 74 1.66 -7.38 15.86
C GLY A 74 2.82 -6.98 14.95
N THR A 75 3.65 -6.09 15.47
CA THR A 75 4.67 -5.37 14.69
C THR A 75 6.02 -6.09 14.61
N LYS A 76 6.16 -7.28 15.19
CA LYS A 76 7.44 -8.01 15.23
C LYS A 76 8.03 -8.29 13.85
N SER A 77 7.18 -8.58 12.85
CA SER A 77 7.62 -8.82 11.47
C SER A 77 8.16 -7.56 10.78
N LEU A 78 7.79 -6.37 11.24
CA LEU A 78 8.31 -5.10 10.74
C LEU A 78 9.80 -4.92 11.07
N GLY A 79 10.33 -5.66 12.05
CA GLY A 79 11.77 -5.72 12.33
C GLY A 79 12.63 -6.33 11.20
N MET A 80 11.99 -6.81 10.11
CA MET A 80 12.69 -7.15 8.86
C MET A 80 13.08 -5.91 8.04
N TYR A 81 12.54 -4.75 8.37
CA TYR A 81 12.97 -3.49 7.78
C TYR A 81 14.46 -3.25 8.11
N ASN A 82 15.26 -3.10 7.07
CA ASN A 82 16.70 -2.87 7.15
C ASN A 82 17.19 -2.29 5.80
N SER A 83 18.50 -2.13 5.64
CA SER A 83 19.14 -1.62 4.42
C SER A 83 18.88 -2.43 3.14
N ASN A 84 18.28 -3.62 3.26
CA ASN A 84 17.94 -4.47 2.11
C ASN A 84 16.49 -4.25 1.60
N VAL A 85 15.74 -3.31 2.15
CA VAL A 85 14.44 -2.93 1.60
C VAL A 85 14.66 -2.03 0.37
N ARG A 86 14.07 -2.42 -0.77
CA ARG A 86 14.11 -1.63 -2.03
C ARG A 86 13.08 -0.52 -2.01
N GLY A 87 11.91 -0.81 -1.45
CA GLY A 87 10.77 0.08 -1.37
C GLY A 87 9.72 -0.47 -0.43
N ILE A 88 8.77 0.37 -0.07
CA ILE A 88 7.67 0.06 0.83
C ILE A 88 6.36 0.41 0.16
N ILE A 89 5.38 -0.50 0.23
CA ILE A 89 3.98 -0.23 -0.10
C ILE A 89 3.15 -0.39 1.17
N VAL A 90 2.41 0.65 1.57
CA VAL A 90 1.44 0.59 2.67
C VAL A 90 0.04 0.59 2.07
N LEU A 91 -0.71 -0.49 2.31
CA LEU A 91 -2.05 -0.71 1.76
C LEU A 91 -3.14 0.05 2.54
N GLY A 92 -4.40 -0.19 2.13
CA GLY A 92 -5.59 0.34 2.77
C GLY A 92 -5.92 -0.32 4.12
N SER A 93 -6.71 0.37 4.94
CA SER A 93 -7.26 -0.12 6.21
C SER A 93 -8.64 0.48 6.48
N ALA A 94 -9.44 -0.21 7.29
CA ALA A 94 -10.64 0.36 7.87
C ALA A 94 -10.38 1.19 9.16
N ALA A 95 -9.13 1.23 9.62
CA ALA A 95 -8.72 2.09 10.73
C ALA A 95 -8.64 3.56 10.29
N SER A 96 -8.75 4.49 11.23
CA SER A 96 -8.45 5.90 11.00
C SER A 96 -7.00 6.21 11.39
N VAL A 97 -6.34 7.05 10.61
CA VAL A 97 -4.99 7.55 10.93
C VAL A 97 -4.97 8.49 12.13
N ASN A 98 -6.15 8.97 12.55
CA ASN A 98 -6.32 9.80 13.75
C ASN A 98 -6.43 8.96 15.03
N ASN A 99 -6.38 7.62 14.93
CA ASN A 99 -6.32 6.75 16.10
C ASN A 99 -4.87 6.57 16.54
N ASP A 100 -4.62 6.63 17.85
CA ASP A 100 -3.30 6.41 18.44
C ASP A 100 -3.03 4.91 18.64
N ASN A 101 -2.84 4.19 17.53
CA ASN A 101 -2.54 2.77 17.56
C ASN A 101 -1.02 2.54 17.56
N LYS A 102 -0.51 1.72 18.46
CA LYS A 102 0.91 1.38 18.53
C LYS A 102 1.47 0.81 17.22
N TRP A 103 0.71 -0.02 16.51
CA TRP A 103 1.13 -0.57 15.23
C TRP A 103 1.21 0.52 14.14
N GLN A 104 0.37 1.54 14.20
CA GLN A 104 0.40 2.70 13.31
C GLN A 104 1.69 3.50 13.50
N GLN A 105 2.05 3.77 14.76
CA GLN A 105 3.31 4.47 15.08
C GLN A 105 4.53 3.71 14.50
N ASN A 106 4.58 2.39 14.65
CA ASN A 106 5.67 1.59 14.07
C ASN A 106 5.74 1.67 12.54
N ILE A 107 4.59 1.71 11.85
CA ILE A 107 4.55 1.92 10.39
C ILE A 107 5.06 3.32 10.05
N SER A 108 4.61 4.35 10.77
CA SER A 108 5.01 5.74 10.58
C SER A 108 6.53 5.92 10.72
N ASP A 109 7.12 5.36 11.78
CA ASP A 109 8.55 5.42 12.03
C ASP A 109 9.35 4.80 10.88
N ILE A 110 8.90 3.64 10.37
CA ILE A 110 9.53 2.96 9.23
C ILE A 110 9.40 3.79 7.95
N MET A 111 8.25 4.40 7.68
CA MET A 111 8.04 5.22 6.48
C MET A 111 8.94 6.44 6.48
N ILE A 112 9.04 7.14 7.62
CA ILE A 112 9.90 8.33 7.79
C ILE A 112 11.37 7.94 7.65
N ASP A 113 11.80 6.87 8.33
CA ASP A 113 13.19 6.42 8.28
C ASP A 113 13.58 5.95 6.86
N ALA A 114 12.70 5.23 6.18
CA ALA A 114 12.90 4.77 4.81
C ALA A 114 13.07 5.93 3.82
N SER A 115 12.17 6.90 3.86
CA SER A 115 12.22 8.05 2.95
C SER A 115 13.46 8.91 3.18
N ALA A 116 13.85 9.12 4.43
CA ALA A 116 15.09 9.82 4.79
C ALA A 116 16.36 9.10 4.28
N GLN A 117 16.31 7.78 4.10
CA GLN A 117 17.37 6.98 3.50
C GLN A 117 17.26 6.87 1.97
N GLY A 118 16.31 7.56 1.34
CA GLY A 118 16.07 7.51 -0.11
C GLY A 118 15.37 6.23 -0.59
N ILE A 119 14.78 5.44 0.32
CA ILE A 119 13.97 4.28 -0.01
C ILE A 119 12.56 4.74 -0.41
N SER A 120 12.10 4.29 -1.57
CA SER A 120 10.81 4.68 -2.12
C SER A 120 9.63 4.16 -1.30
N VAL A 121 8.67 5.03 -0.99
CA VAL A 121 7.45 4.72 -0.22
C VAL A 121 6.20 5.06 -1.01
N LEU A 122 5.29 4.10 -1.14
CA LEU A 122 3.97 4.29 -1.75
C LEU A 122 2.87 3.95 -0.73
N GLY A 123 2.01 4.91 -0.43
CA GLY A 123 0.81 4.70 0.40
C GLY A 123 -0.45 4.61 -0.45
N LEU A 124 -1.32 3.64 -0.17
CA LEU A 124 -2.60 3.44 -0.84
C LEU A 124 -3.75 3.54 0.16
N CYS A 125 -4.75 4.36 -0.12
CA CYS A 125 -5.91 4.65 0.71
C CYS A 125 -5.49 5.05 2.14
N TYR A 126 -5.53 4.14 3.12
CA TYR A 126 -5.01 4.40 4.47
C TYR A 126 -3.54 4.82 4.46
N GLY A 127 -2.70 4.16 3.66
CA GLY A 127 -1.28 4.52 3.52
C GLY A 127 -1.07 5.94 2.97
N HIS A 128 -1.92 6.39 2.04
CA HIS A 128 -1.94 7.78 1.56
C HIS A 128 -2.32 8.78 2.66
N GLN A 129 -3.38 8.45 3.42
CA GLN A 129 -3.80 9.27 4.56
C GLN A 129 -2.70 9.31 5.64
N LEU A 130 -2.04 8.18 5.89
CA LEU A 130 -0.93 8.13 6.85
C LEU A 130 0.24 9.01 6.42
N ILE A 131 0.60 9.04 5.13
CA ILE A 131 1.57 10.01 4.58
C ILE A 131 1.11 11.44 4.87
N GLY A 132 -0.14 11.77 4.54
CA GLY A 132 -0.70 13.09 4.83
C GLY A 132 -0.54 13.49 6.29
N HIS A 133 -0.82 12.57 7.20
CA HIS A 133 -0.77 12.78 8.65
C HIS A 133 0.67 12.95 9.18
N ILE A 134 1.59 12.04 8.84
CA ILE A 134 2.96 12.03 9.41
C ILE A 134 3.86 13.13 8.87
N TYR A 135 3.56 13.68 7.69
CA TYR A 135 4.32 14.78 7.10
C TYR A 135 3.71 16.17 7.35
N GLY A 136 2.79 16.28 8.31
CA GLY A 136 2.26 17.56 8.80
C GLY A 136 1.10 18.15 8.02
N GLY A 137 0.40 17.33 7.25
CA GLY A 137 -0.91 17.62 6.68
C GLY A 137 -2.04 17.34 7.67
N GLU A 138 -3.28 17.48 7.19
CA GLU A 138 -4.47 17.15 7.96
C GLU A 138 -5.30 16.08 7.22
N VAL A 139 -5.79 15.11 7.96
CA VAL A 139 -6.69 14.05 7.46
C VAL A 139 -7.99 14.11 8.25
N GLY A 140 -9.08 14.13 7.55
CA GLY A 140 -10.40 14.22 8.18
C GLY A 140 -11.51 13.70 7.28
N PRO A 141 -12.74 13.74 7.80
CA PRO A 141 -13.90 13.25 7.09
C PRO A 141 -14.18 14.10 5.84
N LEU A 142 -14.37 13.42 4.73
CA LEU A 142 -14.98 13.98 3.53
C LEU A 142 -16.49 13.76 3.59
N TRP A 143 -17.25 14.50 2.76
CA TRP A 143 -18.70 14.30 2.59
C TRP A 143 -19.50 14.22 3.92
N SER A 144 -19.17 15.09 4.87
CA SER A 144 -19.76 15.08 6.22
C SER A 144 -19.60 13.77 6.99
N GLY A 145 -18.54 13.02 6.72
CA GLY A 145 -18.24 11.74 7.36
C GLY A 145 -18.99 10.53 6.76
N GLU A 146 -19.70 10.72 5.66
CA GLU A 146 -20.32 9.61 4.95
C GLU A 146 -19.27 8.79 4.21
N LYS A 147 -19.32 7.46 4.35
CA LYS A 147 -18.48 6.56 3.57
C LYS A 147 -18.99 6.49 2.13
N LYS A 148 -18.14 6.77 1.17
CA LYS A 148 -18.41 6.54 -0.25
C LYS A 148 -17.50 5.46 -0.83
N GLN A 149 -18.04 4.75 -1.81
CA GLN A 149 -17.32 3.64 -2.46
C GLN A 149 -17.81 3.42 -3.89
N GLY A 150 -16.96 2.89 -4.74
CA GLY A 150 -17.26 2.63 -6.14
C GLY A 150 -16.05 2.87 -7.03
N GLU A 151 -16.33 3.46 -8.18
CA GLU A 151 -15.37 3.85 -9.21
C GLU A 151 -15.48 5.35 -9.48
N ARG A 152 -14.33 6.02 -9.68
CA ARG A 152 -14.27 7.41 -10.14
C ARG A 152 -13.15 7.61 -11.15
N VAL A 153 -13.31 8.53 -12.08
CA VAL A 153 -12.25 8.95 -12.99
C VAL A 153 -11.26 9.82 -12.24
N VAL A 154 -10.00 9.44 -12.27
CA VAL A 154 -8.90 10.18 -11.65
C VAL A 154 -7.98 10.72 -12.73
N HIS A 155 -7.61 11.99 -12.60
CA HIS A 155 -6.72 12.72 -13.50
C HIS A 155 -5.34 12.80 -12.87
N VAL A 156 -4.41 12.00 -13.39
CA VAL A 156 -3.00 11.96 -12.92
C VAL A 156 -2.18 12.95 -13.73
N LYS A 157 -1.49 13.86 -13.04
CA LYS A 157 -0.61 14.87 -13.64
C LYS A 157 0.69 14.26 -14.15
N LYS A 158 1.40 14.98 -14.98
CA LYS A 158 2.76 14.61 -15.42
C LYS A 158 3.68 14.45 -14.20
N SER A 159 4.43 13.36 -14.16
CA SER A 159 5.47 13.16 -13.13
C SER A 159 6.68 12.42 -13.71
N GLY A 160 7.81 12.46 -12.99
CA GLY A 160 9.01 11.69 -13.35
C GLY A 160 8.76 10.19 -13.32
N LEU A 161 7.94 9.70 -12.38
CA LEU A 161 7.67 8.28 -12.18
C LEU A 161 6.61 7.75 -13.15
N TRP A 162 5.49 8.48 -13.32
CA TRP A 162 4.36 8.00 -14.13
C TRP A 162 4.34 8.53 -15.57
N GLY A 163 5.23 9.47 -15.91
CA GLY A 163 5.36 10.00 -17.27
C GLY A 163 4.32 11.06 -17.62
N ALA A 164 3.78 11.00 -18.85
CA ALA A 164 2.77 11.95 -19.34
C ALA A 164 1.47 11.91 -18.53
N PRO A 165 0.69 13.02 -18.53
CA PRO A 165 -0.62 13.03 -17.89
C PRO A 165 -1.51 11.91 -18.41
N SER A 166 -2.29 11.32 -17.53
CA SER A 166 -3.22 10.23 -17.87
C SER A 166 -4.49 10.32 -17.04
N SER A 167 -5.57 9.75 -17.54
CA SER A 167 -6.84 9.71 -16.83
C SER A 167 -7.49 8.35 -17.01
N GLY A 168 -8.13 7.86 -15.97
CA GLY A 168 -8.85 6.60 -16.02
C GLY A 168 -9.62 6.32 -14.74
N PRO A 169 -10.50 5.32 -14.77
CA PRO A 169 -11.26 4.90 -13.62
C PRO A 169 -10.37 4.22 -12.58
N LEU A 170 -10.60 4.53 -11.30
CA LEU A 170 -9.98 3.87 -10.15
C LEU A 170 -11.02 3.54 -9.09
N LEU A 171 -10.82 2.43 -8.40
CA LEU A 171 -11.70 1.97 -7.33
C LEU A 171 -11.38 2.68 -6.01
N TYR A 172 -12.41 2.95 -5.24
CA TYR A 172 -12.28 3.58 -3.93
C TYR A 172 -13.34 3.09 -2.93
N SER A 173 -12.99 3.13 -1.63
CA SER A 173 -13.89 2.83 -0.52
C SER A 173 -13.37 3.52 0.74
N HIS A 174 -13.75 4.79 0.96
CA HIS A 174 -13.27 5.58 2.09
C HIS A 174 -14.30 6.63 2.54
N GLN A 175 -14.13 7.19 3.73
CA GLN A 175 -14.85 8.36 4.24
C GLN A 175 -13.91 9.53 4.53
N ASP A 176 -12.69 9.22 4.95
CA ASP A 176 -11.66 10.21 5.26
C ASP A 176 -10.74 10.44 4.05
N GLY A 177 -10.10 11.58 4.00
CA GLY A 177 -9.09 11.93 3.02
C GLY A 177 -8.20 13.05 3.53
N ILE A 178 -7.18 13.41 2.75
CA ILE A 178 -6.32 14.55 3.06
C ILE A 178 -7.12 15.83 2.82
N THR A 179 -7.36 16.59 3.89
CA THR A 179 -8.05 17.89 3.86
C THR A 179 -7.09 19.06 3.76
N LYS A 180 -5.82 18.86 4.18
CA LYS A 180 -4.73 19.82 4.00
C LYS A 180 -3.46 19.07 3.62
N VAL A 181 -2.93 19.40 2.45
CA VAL A 181 -1.71 18.78 1.92
C VAL A 181 -0.50 19.15 2.78
N PRO A 182 0.41 18.20 3.08
CA PRO A 182 1.64 18.54 3.80
C PRO A 182 2.48 19.61 3.07
N PRO A 183 3.24 20.46 3.78
CA PRO A 183 3.96 21.60 3.19
C PRO A 183 4.88 21.25 2.03
N ASP A 184 5.62 20.14 2.15
CA ASP A 184 6.61 19.71 1.15
C ASP A 184 6.06 18.70 0.15
N PHE A 185 4.73 18.64 0.00
CA PHE A 185 4.05 17.79 -0.96
C PHE A 185 3.31 18.61 -2.02
N GLU A 186 3.07 17.98 -3.15
CA GLU A 186 2.21 18.50 -4.21
C GLU A 186 1.10 17.51 -4.56
N VAL A 187 -0.03 18.03 -5.04
CA VAL A 187 -1.14 17.21 -5.56
C VAL A 187 -0.80 16.77 -6.97
N ILE A 188 -0.65 15.46 -7.15
CA ILE A 188 -0.31 14.84 -8.44
C ILE A 188 -1.49 14.14 -9.11
N ALA A 189 -2.62 13.97 -8.41
CA ALA A 189 -3.87 13.52 -9.01
C ALA A 189 -5.08 14.09 -8.29
N GLU A 190 -6.17 14.27 -9.05
CA GLU A 190 -7.46 14.80 -8.60
C GLU A 190 -8.62 14.15 -9.35
N SER A 191 -9.82 14.25 -8.80
CA SER A 191 -11.08 13.85 -9.43
C SER A 191 -12.19 14.85 -9.09
N ASP A 192 -13.34 14.74 -9.75
CA ASP A 192 -14.51 15.56 -9.42
C ASP A 192 -15.02 15.35 -7.99
N LEU A 193 -14.72 14.21 -7.39
CA LEU A 193 -15.14 13.87 -6.02
C LEU A 193 -14.11 14.25 -4.95
N VAL A 194 -12.81 14.26 -5.30
CA VAL A 194 -11.70 14.43 -4.36
C VAL A 194 -10.61 15.29 -5.00
N SER A 195 -10.33 16.43 -4.43
CA SER A 195 -9.29 17.34 -4.91
C SER A 195 -7.86 16.86 -4.62
N VAL A 196 -7.70 15.93 -3.68
CA VAL A 196 -6.40 15.36 -3.29
C VAL A 196 -6.49 13.83 -3.43
N ASP A 197 -6.54 13.35 -4.67
CA ASP A 197 -6.55 11.92 -4.98
C ASP A 197 -5.16 11.29 -4.92
N ALA A 198 -4.13 12.08 -5.19
CA ALA A 198 -2.76 11.64 -4.96
C ALA A 198 -1.82 12.79 -4.63
N ILE A 199 -0.81 12.49 -3.83
CA ILE A 199 0.26 13.43 -3.47
C ILE A 199 1.64 12.82 -3.74
N ALA A 200 2.63 13.69 -3.95
CA ALA A 200 4.04 13.33 -4.02
C ALA A 200 4.87 14.31 -3.19
N SER A 201 5.88 13.82 -2.51
CA SER A 201 6.88 14.69 -1.89
C SER A 201 7.75 15.35 -2.96
N LYS A 202 8.12 16.59 -2.72
CA LYS A 202 9.02 17.38 -3.57
C LYS A 202 10.50 17.05 -3.34
N THR A 203 10.81 16.44 -2.21
CA THR A 203 12.19 16.25 -1.71
C THR A 203 12.54 14.78 -1.48
N GLU A 204 11.56 13.94 -1.16
CA GLU A 204 11.76 12.53 -0.82
C GLU A 204 11.02 11.60 -1.78
N PRO A 205 11.44 10.34 -1.92
CA PRO A 205 10.78 9.39 -2.81
C PRO A 205 9.49 8.83 -2.16
N VAL A 206 8.52 9.71 -1.89
CA VAL A 206 7.26 9.37 -1.21
C VAL A 206 6.06 9.79 -2.05
N TRP A 207 5.15 8.84 -2.27
CA TRP A 207 3.90 9.04 -3.01
C TRP A 207 2.72 8.41 -2.29
N GLY A 208 1.54 8.97 -2.49
CA GLY A 208 0.31 8.40 -1.98
C GLY A 208 -0.85 8.55 -2.95
N PHE A 209 -1.69 7.52 -3.05
CA PHE A 209 -2.96 7.53 -3.78
C PHE A 209 -4.11 7.19 -2.86
N GLN A 210 -5.17 8.00 -2.88
CA GLN A 210 -6.39 7.76 -2.09
C GLN A 210 -7.18 6.55 -2.62
N THR A 211 -7.02 6.23 -3.89
CA THR A 211 -7.66 5.10 -4.56
C THR A 211 -6.83 3.82 -4.42
N HIS A 212 -7.46 2.69 -4.73
CA HIS A 212 -6.86 1.36 -4.63
C HIS A 212 -6.23 0.93 -5.96
N LEU A 213 -4.95 1.26 -6.16
CA LEU A 213 -4.20 0.86 -7.36
C LEU A 213 -3.97 -0.65 -7.45
N GLU A 214 -3.95 -1.31 -6.28
CA GLU A 214 -3.73 -2.74 -6.08
C GLU A 214 -5.00 -3.58 -6.18
N ALA A 215 -6.15 -2.94 -6.39
CA ALA A 215 -7.44 -3.60 -6.34
C ALA A 215 -7.55 -4.77 -7.33
N THR A 216 -8.23 -5.81 -6.87
CA THR A 216 -8.55 -7.04 -7.63
C THR A 216 -10.06 -7.31 -7.54
N GLN A 217 -10.55 -8.36 -8.21
CA GLN A 217 -11.93 -8.77 -8.07
C GLN A 217 -12.30 -9.06 -6.60
N ALA A 218 -11.39 -9.65 -5.83
CA ALA A 218 -11.60 -9.87 -4.40
C ALA A 218 -11.82 -8.57 -3.61
N PHE A 219 -11.21 -7.45 -4.02
CA PHE A 219 -11.48 -6.14 -3.42
C PHE A 219 -12.92 -5.70 -3.70
N VAL A 220 -13.39 -5.81 -4.94
CA VAL A 220 -14.76 -5.49 -5.33
C VAL A 220 -15.76 -6.30 -4.53
N ASP A 221 -15.55 -7.63 -4.45
CA ASP A 221 -16.45 -8.56 -3.77
C ASP A 221 -16.46 -8.34 -2.26
N ASN A 222 -15.28 -8.15 -1.64
CA ASN A 222 -15.15 -7.97 -0.20
C ASN A 222 -15.76 -6.66 0.31
N HIS A 223 -15.80 -5.63 -0.51
CA HIS A 223 -16.37 -4.31 -0.17
C HIS A 223 -17.79 -4.14 -0.73
N ASN A 224 -18.33 -5.14 -1.45
CA ASN A 224 -19.61 -5.04 -2.15
C ASN A 224 -19.70 -3.75 -2.99
N LEU A 225 -18.65 -3.48 -3.77
CA LEU A 225 -18.61 -2.24 -4.55
C LEU A 225 -19.70 -2.24 -5.62
N PRO A 226 -20.43 -1.11 -5.83
CA PRO A 226 -21.47 -1.00 -6.83
C PRO A 226 -20.89 -0.80 -8.24
N VAL A 227 -20.00 -1.71 -8.66
CA VAL A 227 -19.32 -1.69 -9.96
C VAL A 227 -19.64 -2.98 -10.70
N LYS A 228 -20.18 -2.87 -11.91
CA LYS A 228 -20.56 -4.02 -12.73
C LYS A 228 -19.37 -4.68 -13.42
N ASP A 229 -18.42 -3.87 -13.88
CA ASP A 229 -17.19 -4.33 -14.54
C ASP A 229 -16.04 -3.40 -14.14
N ALA A 230 -15.12 -3.89 -13.34
CA ALA A 230 -13.97 -3.17 -12.84
C ALA A 230 -12.70 -3.36 -13.72
N THR A 231 -12.80 -4.00 -14.88
CA THR A 231 -11.64 -4.33 -15.74
C THR A 231 -10.83 -3.10 -16.12
N ALA A 232 -11.49 -1.99 -16.46
CA ALA A 232 -10.82 -0.74 -16.81
C ALA A 232 -10.09 -0.13 -15.60
N SER A 233 -10.71 -0.17 -14.41
CA SER A 233 -10.12 0.30 -13.16
C SER A 233 -8.91 -0.54 -12.77
N PHE A 234 -8.97 -1.86 -12.88
CA PHE A 234 -7.83 -2.73 -12.64
C PHE A 234 -6.68 -2.41 -13.60
N ARG A 235 -6.97 -2.29 -14.90
CA ARG A 235 -5.95 -1.98 -15.91
C ARG A 235 -5.26 -0.66 -15.61
N PHE A 236 -6.01 0.40 -15.34
CA PHE A 236 -5.45 1.72 -15.09
C PHE A 236 -4.66 1.76 -13.78
N GLY A 237 -5.24 1.26 -12.68
CA GLY A 237 -4.58 1.20 -11.37
C GLY A 237 -3.30 0.36 -11.40
N HIS A 238 -3.37 -0.83 -12.00
CA HIS A 238 -2.23 -1.72 -12.14
C HIS A 238 -1.10 -1.08 -12.98
N THR A 239 -1.43 -0.34 -14.05
CA THR A 239 -0.41 0.36 -14.85
C THR A 239 0.36 1.38 -14.01
N ILE A 240 -0.30 2.09 -13.11
CA ILE A 240 0.35 3.06 -12.21
C ILE A 240 1.20 2.32 -11.17
N LEU A 241 0.65 1.30 -10.52
CA LEU A 241 1.34 0.52 -9.49
C LEU A 241 2.58 -0.21 -10.04
N ASP A 242 2.47 -0.78 -11.24
CA ASP A 242 3.58 -1.51 -11.88
C ASP A 242 4.76 -0.59 -12.20
N LYS A 243 4.51 0.65 -12.61
CA LYS A 243 5.58 1.64 -12.80
C LYS A 243 6.34 1.90 -11.50
N PHE A 244 5.64 2.01 -10.36
CA PHE A 244 6.30 2.11 -9.06
C PHE A 244 7.14 0.87 -8.77
N ILE A 245 6.57 -0.34 -8.88
CA ILE A 245 7.28 -1.59 -8.62
C ILE A 245 8.53 -1.70 -9.49
N MET A 246 8.42 -1.43 -10.80
CA MET A 246 9.54 -1.51 -11.73
C MET A 246 10.60 -0.41 -11.53
N SER A 247 10.26 0.72 -10.94
CA SER A 247 11.22 1.79 -10.63
C SER A 247 12.17 1.46 -9.47
N LEU A 248 11.92 0.37 -8.74
CA LEU A 248 12.72 -0.06 -7.59
C LEU A 248 13.89 -0.99 -7.98
N GLU A 249 14.14 -1.22 -9.25
CA GLU A 249 15.25 -2.07 -9.74
C GLU A 249 16.64 -1.50 -9.44
#